data_fc9555df962cc8de4c292ce9d5697776
#
_entry.id   fc9555df962cc8de4c292ce9d5697776
#
_cell.length_a   1.000
_cell.length_b   1.000
_cell.length_c   1.000
_cell.angle_alpha   90.00
_cell.angle_beta   90.00
_cell.angle_gamma   90.00
#
_symmetry.space_group_name_H-M   'P 1'
#
loop_
_entity.id
_entity.type
_entity.pdbx_description
1 polymer ?
#
loop_
_entity_poly.entity_id
_entity_poly.type
_entity_poly.pdbx_seq_one_letter_code
_entity_poly.pdbx_strand_id
1 'polypeptide(L)'
;MKKTSLFLSLFCLFNVLTTYAQVITSTEIDSLVEKTLRSFDVPGIAVAVVKDGKLIHAKGYGVRSLNTNQKVDENTLFGIASNSKAFTVAALGILIDEGKLKWDDKVNDYIPEFKLYDPYVTEAFTIRDLLTHRSGMGLGAGDLMFFPDSNNFTIKDIIHNLRYLKQVSSFRTKFDYDNLLYMVAGEVVSRVSGMSWEEFVETRIMQPLGMNKSAASFKRLKDKSNVVDPHAPVDGKIKVIRRDWSTNADAAGGIYSNLTDMSKWVIMQMENGKYGDSLKKKIFSEEVHEEMWTPQTIIPVHGTNSYNTHFASYGLGWFLADVKGYKQASHTGGLAGIVTQVTLIPELKLGIIVFTNQQSGAAFTSITNTIKDSYLGITGKDRIKENHDRVVKNEADAKKITDDIAKDIDVQMKNNLTKPNPELYTGTYTDQWLGDVIISVKNGKMWFDSKRSMMLTGEIFPYKGNTFIVRWEDRSFDADSYLKFDLDNTGKASGIKMEAISPLTDFSYDFQDLDFKRKK
;
A
#
# COMPACT_ATOMS: atom_id res chain seq x y z
N MET A 1 -16.95 76.56 -45.46
CA MET A 1 -16.80 75.12 -45.86
C MET A 1 -16.18 74.37 -44.68
N LYS A 2 -16.98 73.69 -43.88
CA LYS A 2 -16.55 72.89 -42.75
C LYS A 2 -16.44 71.44 -43.21
N LYS A 3 -15.25 70.83 -43.14
CA LYS A 3 -15.03 69.41 -43.42
C LYS A 3 -15.27 68.61 -42.14
N THR A 4 -16.28 67.79 -42.12
CA THR A 4 -16.58 66.86 -41.04
C THR A 4 -15.88 65.52 -41.36
N SER A 5 -14.89 65.17 -40.53
CA SER A 5 -14.20 63.85 -40.61
C SER A 5 -14.99 62.82 -39.80
N LEU A 6 -15.47 61.80 -40.45
CA LEU A 6 -16.17 60.65 -39.87
C LEU A 6 -15.14 59.61 -39.44
N PHE A 7 -14.95 59.44 -38.11
CA PHE A 7 -14.12 58.37 -37.55
C PHE A 7 -14.95 57.08 -37.44
N LEU A 8 -14.64 56.10 -38.27
CA LEU A 8 -15.24 54.75 -38.25
C LEU A 8 -14.43 53.88 -37.26
N SER A 9 -14.93 53.71 -36.00
CA SER A 9 -14.33 52.81 -35.02
C SER A 9 -14.74 51.37 -35.34
N LEU A 10 -13.79 50.60 -35.84
CA LEU A 10 -13.94 49.14 -36.06
C LEU A 10 -13.79 48.42 -34.72
N PHE A 11 -14.91 48.00 -34.13
CA PHE A 11 -14.92 47.20 -32.91
C PHE A 11 -14.66 45.73 -33.28
N CYS A 12 -13.40 45.26 -33.20
CA CYS A 12 -13.07 43.84 -33.33
C CYS A 12 -13.56 43.11 -32.09
N LEU A 13 -14.71 42.42 -32.17
CA LEU A 13 -15.12 41.43 -31.19
C LEU A 13 -14.16 40.23 -31.28
N PHE A 14 -13.18 40.17 -30.37
CA PHE A 14 -12.43 38.94 -30.10
C PHE A 14 -13.38 37.97 -29.37
N ASN A 15 -14.01 37.06 -30.09
CA ASN A 15 -14.59 35.88 -29.50
C ASN A 15 -13.46 35.02 -28.95
N VAL A 16 -13.16 35.15 -27.65
CA VAL A 16 -12.32 34.17 -26.93
C VAL A 16 -13.16 32.90 -26.84
N LEU A 17 -12.96 32.00 -27.79
CA LEU A 17 -13.42 30.64 -27.67
C LEU A 17 -12.65 30.00 -26.50
N THR A 18 -13.25 30.07 -25.32
CA THR A 18 -12.82 29.21 -24.20
C THR A 18 -13.12 27.78 -24.60
N THR A 19 -12.14 27.09 -25.16
CA THR A 19 -12.18 25.64 -25.33
C THR A 19 -12.14 25.06 -23.91
N TYR A 20 -13.31 24.77 -23.35
CA TYR A 20 -13.37 23.88 -22.18
C TYR A 20 -12.80 22.54 -22.61
N ALA A 21 -11.79 22.05 -21.92
CA ALA A 21 -11.31 20.69 -22.10
C ALA A 21 -12.50 19.74 -21.93
N GLN A 22 -12.74 18.92 -22.95
CA GLN A 22 -13.86 17.97 -22.91
C GLN A 22 -13.57 16.93 -21.83
N VAL A 23 -14.52 16.75 -20.90
CA VAL A 23 -14.43 15.71 -19.88
C VAL A 23 -14.45 14.34 -20.57
N ILE A 24 -13.56 13.45 -20.14
CA ILE A 24 -13.42 12.10 -20.70
C ILE A 24 -14.75 11.33 -20.64
N THR A 25 -15.15 10.76 -21.77
CA THR A 25 -16.35 9.93 -21.90
C THR A 25 -16.11 8.49 -21.43
N SER A 26 -17.19 7.75 -21.16
CA SER A 26 -17.10 6.32 -20.80
C SER A 26 -16.39 5.49 -21.89
N THR A 27 -16.61 5.77 -23.17
CA THR A 27 -15.93 5.10 -24.30
C THR A 27 -14.43 5.43 -24.36
N GLU A 28 -14.06 6.66 -24.03
CA GLU A 28 -12.64 7.03 -23.95
C GLU A 28 -11.96 6.37 -22.74
N ILE A 29 -12.67 6.19 -21.60
CA ILE A 29 -12.19 5.39 -20.47
C ILE A 29 -11.98 3.94 -20.89
N ASP A 30 -12.91 3.33 -21.66
CA ASP A 30 -12.74 1.98 -22.21
C ASP A 30 -11.42 1.87 -23.01
N SER A 31 -11.20 2.81 -23.92
CA SER A 31 -9.99 2.84 -24.76
C SER A 31 -8.71 3.05 -23.94
N LEU A 32 -8.77 3.92 -22.92
CA LEU A 32 -7.68 4.18 -21.98
C LEU A 32 -7.29 2.90 -21.23
N VAL A 33 -8.28 2.19 -20.66
CA VAL A 33 -8.03 0.98 -19.86
C VAL A 33 -7.49 -0.15 -20.72
N GLU A 34 -8.06 -0.36 -21.91
CA GLU A 34 -7.57 -1.36 -22.86
C GLU A 34 -6.12 -1.10 -23.33
N LYS A 35 -5.74 0.17 -23.52
CA LYS A 35 -4.35 0.55 -23.79
C LYS A 35 -3.46 0.27 -22.57
N THR A 36 -3.94 0.58 -21.36
CA THR A 36 -3.20 0.39 -20.10
C THR A 36 -2.93 -1.09 -19.82
N LEU A 37 -3.92 -1.98 -19.99
CA LEU A 37 -3.75 -3.44 -19.85
C LEU A 37 -2.54 -3.92 -20.65
N ARG A 38 -2.47 -3.51 -21.95
CA ARG A 38 -1.39 -3.93 -22.85
C ARG A 38 -0.04 -3.28 -22.51
N SER A 39 -0.05 -2.01 -22.11
CA SER A 39 1.20 -1.27 -21.86
C SER A 39 1.93 -1.71 -20.60
N PHE A 40 1.23 -2.29 -19.63
CA PHE A 40 1.79 -2.70 -18.34
C PHE A 40 1.61 -4.20 -18.06
N ASP A 41 1.22 -4.99 -19.05
CA ASP A 41 1.00 -6.44 -18.92
C ASP A 41 0.07 -6.82 -17.75
N VAL A 42 -0.96 -6.01 -17.48
CA VAL A 42 -1.92 -6.26 -16.41
C VAL A 42 -3.02 -7.18 -16.91
N PRO A 43 -3.25 -8.35 -16.28
CA PRO A 43 -4.27 -9.30 -16.75
C PRO A 43 -5.70 -8.76 -16.63
N GLY A 44 -5.99 -8.02 -15.55
CA GLY A 44 -7.34 -7.51 -15.28
C GLY A 44 -7.36 -6.20 -14.51
N ILE A 45 -8.24 -5.30 -14.92
CA ILE A 45 -8.46 -3.99 -14.30
C ILE A 45 -9.96 -3.77 -14.11
N ALA A 46 -10.34 -3.12 -13.01
CA ALA A 46 -11.70 -2.61 -12.79
C ALA A 46 -11.64 -1.11 -12.49
N VAL A 47 -12.50 -0.32 -13.16
CA VAL A 47 -12.53 1.14 -13.05
C VAL A 47 -13.94 1.62 -12.77
N ALA A 48 -14.09 2.50 -11.76
CA ALA A 48 -15.32 3.25 -11.56
C ALA A 48 -15.04 4.75 -11.41
N VAL A 49 -15.99 5.54 -11.90
CA VAL A 49 -16.01 7.00 -11.75
C VAL A 49 -17.34 7.40 -11.12
N VAL A 50 -17.26 8.07 -9.99
CA VAL A 50 -18.39 8.71 -9.31
C VAL A 50 -18.33 10.21 -9.61
N LYS A 51 -19.44 10.79 -10.03
CA LYS A 51 -19.57 12.23 -10.30
C LYS A 51 -20.92 12.72 -9.82
N ASP A 52 -20.91 13.83 -9.06
CA ASP A 52 -22.12 14.46 -8.51
C ASP A 52 -23.02 13.44 -7.75
N GLY A 53 -22.38 12.59 -6.92
CA GLY A 53 -23.06 11.56 -6.12
C GLY A 53 -23.60 10.37 -6.92
N LYS A 54 -23.25 10.24 -8.22
CA LYS A 54 -23.72 9.16 -9.09
C LYS A 54 -22.55 8.36 -9.67
N LEU A 55 -22.73 7.06 -9.75
CA LEU A 55 -21.83 6.17 -10.48
C LEU A 55 -22.06 6.35 -11.99
N ILE A 56 -21.13 7.01 -12.69
CA ILE A 56 -21.24 7.32 -14.13
C ILE A 56 -20.46 6.35 -15.02
N HIS A 57 -19.52 5.61 -14.44
CA HIS A 57 -18.77 4.54 -15.10
C HIS A 57 -18.43 3.47 -14.08
N ALA A 58 -18.68 2.18 -14.41
CA ALA A 58 -18.25 1.04 -13.62
C ALA A 58 -18.10 -0.16 -14.55
N LYS A 59 -16.86 -0.59 -14.79
CA LYS A 59 -16.59 -1.68 -15.74
C LYS A 59 -15.30 -2.41 -15.39
N GLY A 60 -15.34 -3.74 -15.62
CA GLY A 60 -14.17 -4.60 -15.59
C GLY A 60 -13.62 -4.85 -16.99
N TYR A 61 -12.32 -5.08 -17.07
CA TYR A 61 -11.57 -5.31 -18.31
C TYR A 61 -10.57 -6.44 -18.10
N GLY A 62 -10.26 -7.16 -19.17
CA GLY A 62 -9.32 -8.28 -19.11
C GLY A 62 -9.86 -9.49 -18.36
N VAL A 63 -9.00 -10.18 -17.61
CA VAL A 63 -9.31 -11.46 -16.97
C VAL A 63 -8.99 -11.45 -15.48
N ARG A 64 -9.79 -12.18 -14.69
CA ARG A 64 -9.59 -12.38 -13.25
C ARG A 64 -8.36 -13.22 -12.94
N SER A 65 -8.05 -14.15 -13.86
CA SER A 65 -6.98 -15.11 -13.69
C SER A 65 -6.47 -15.57 -15.06
N LEU A 66 -5.16 -15.58 -15.24
CA LEU A 66 -4.51 -16.16 -16.43
C LEU A 66 -4.70 -17.69 -16.51
N ASN A 67 -5.02 -18.34 -15.38
CA ASN A 67 -5.27 -19.79 -15.37
C ASN A 67 -6.66 -20.17 -15.89
N THR A 68 -7.66 -19.27 -15.79
CA THR A 68 -9.05 -19.57 -16.12
C THR A 68 -9.62 -18.74 -17.26
N ASN A 69 -9.01 -17.62 -17.61
CA ASN A 69 -9.47 -16.63 -18.58
C ASN A 69 -10.88 -16.05 -18.31
N GLN A 70 -11.40 -16.20 -17.09
CA GLN A 70 -12.67 -15.62 -16.69
C GLN A 70 -12.55 -14.10 -16.65
N LYS A 71 -13.57 -13.40 -17.15
CA LYS A 71 -13.53 -11.93 -17.29
C LYS A 71 -13.70 -11.21 -15.97
N VAL A 72 -13.08 -10.04 -15.86
CA VAL A 72 -13.36 -9.07 -14.81
C VAL A 72 -14.66 -8.34 -15.16
N ASP A 73 -15.53 -8.14 -14.18
CA ASP A 73 -16.73 -7.32 -14.26
C ASP A 73 -16.82 -6.32 -13.08
N GLU A 74 -17.85 -5.50 -13.02
CA GLU A 74 -18.06 -4.48 -11.99
C GLU A 74 -18.30 -5.07 -10.58
N ASN A 75 -18.62 -6.37 -10.51
CA ASN A 75 -18.86 -7.10 -9.27
C ASN A 75 -17.69 -7.99 -8.85
N THR A 76 -16.65 -8.05 -9.67
CA THR A 76 -15.44 -8.83 -9.37
C THR A 76 -14.75 -8.27 -8.12
N LEU A 77 -14.45 -9.14 -7.17
CA LEU A 77 -13.85 -8.80 -5.89
C LEU A 77 -12.33 -8.75 -5.99
N PHE A 78 -11.79 -7.65 -5.48
CA PHE A 78 -10.35 -7.41 -5.32
C PHE A 78 -10.04 -7.20 -3.83
N GLY A 79 -8.87 -7.63 -3.38
CA GLY A 79 -8.33 -7.15 -2.12
C GLY A 79 -7.99 -5.66 -2.26
N ILE A 80 -8.69 -4.80 -1.52
CA ILE A 80 -8.46 -3.35 -1.64
C ILE A 80 -7.25 -2.87 -0.85
N ALA A 81 -6.59 -3.79 -0.14
CA ALA A 81 -5.37 -3.55 0.61
C ALA A 81 -5.48 -2.31 1.52
N SER A 82 -4.48 -1.46 1.53
CA SER A 82 -4.42 -0.29 2.43
C SER A 82 -5.54 0.74 2.27
N ASN A 83 -6.40 0.64 1.24
CA ASN A 83 -7.67 1.37 1.25
C ASN A 83 -8.58 0.97 2.44
N SER A 84 -8.31 -0.18 3.08
CA SER A 84 -8.98 -0.63 4.31
C SER A 84 -8.70 0.28 5.51
N LYS A 85 -7.56 0.99 5.51
CA LYS A 85 -7.17 1.90 6.61
C LYS A 85 -8.23 2.97 6.89
N ALA A 86 -8.85 3.51 5.84
CA ALA A 86 -9.93 4.48 5.99
C ALA A 86 -11.17 3.88 6.68
N PHE A 87 -11.43 2.57 6.52
CA PHE A 87 -12.50 1.87 7.25
C PHE A 87 -12.14 1.67 8.73
N THR A 88 -10.88 1.43 9.05
CA THR A 88 -10.41 1.36 10.45
C THR A 88 -10.57 2.71 11.14
N VAL A 89 -10.22 3.80 10.46
CA VAL A 89 -10.45 5.15 10.98
C VAL A 89 -11.95 5.43 11.17
N ALA A 90 -12.79 5.04 10.19
CA ALA A 90 -14.25 5.19 10.31
C ALA A 90 -14.82 4.38 11.48
N ALA A 91 -14.29 3.18 11.75
CA ALA A 91 -14.70 2.36 12.90
C ALA A 91 -14.38 3.07 14.23
N LEU A 92 -13.17 3.64 14.36
CA LEU A 92 -12.83 4.47 15.51
C LEU A 92 -13.70 5.72 15.59
N GLY A 93 -13.96 6.38 14.46
CA GLY A 93 -14.83 7.56 14.38
C GLY A 93 -16.26 7.27 14.87
N ILE A 94 -16.83 6.11 14.56
CA ILE A 94 -18.13 5.67 15.10
C ILE A 94 -18.07 5.56 16.63
N LEU A 95 -17.01 4.97 17.16
CA LEU A 95 -16.83 4.84 18.62
C LEU A 95 -16.61 6.19 19.32
N ILE A 96 -16.00 7.14 18.62
CA ILE A 96 -15.85 8.53 19.10
C ILE A 96 -17.20 9.23 19.14
N ASP A 97 -18.01 9.12 18.08
CA ASP A 97 -19.39 9.64 18.05
C ASP A 97 -20.28 9.05 19.16
N GLU A 98 -19.99 7.82 19.57
CA GLU A 98 -20.64 7.15 20.69
C GLU A 98 -20.07 7.56 22.06
N GLY A 99 -19.07 8.41 22.10
CA GLY A 99 -18.41 8.89 23.33
C GLY A 99 -17.57 7.84 24.05
N LYS A 100 -17.18 6.76 23.38
CA LYS A 100 -16.43 5.65 23.96
C LYS A 100 -14.93 5.84 24.01
N LEU A 101 -14.40 6.71 23.17
CA LEU A 101 -12.99 7.11 23.11
C LEU A 101 -12.84 8.49 22.43
N LYS A 102 -11.63 9.06 22.48
CA LYS A 102 -11.26 10.29 21.78
C LYS A 102 -9.99 10.06 20.96
N TRP A 103 -9.78 10.86 19.90
CA TRP A 103 -8.57 10.80 19.09
C TRP A 103 -7.29 10.93 19.89
N ASP A 104 -7.30 11.75 20.95
CA ASP A 104 -6.11 12.08 21.73
C ASP A 104 -6.02 11.31 23.06
N ASP A 105 -6.87 10.30 23.27
CA ASP A 105 -6.73 9.35 24.37
C ASP A 105 -5.46 8.51 24.18
N LYS A 106 -4.85 8.10 25.29
CA LYS A 106 -3.64 7.29 25.27
C LYS A 106 -3.96 5.86 24.82
N VAL A 107 -3.10 5.28 23.97
CA VAL A 107 -3.26 3.88 23.57
C VAL A 107 -3.23 2.95 24.78
N ASN A 108 -2.41 3.26 25.80
CA ASN A 108 -2.29 2.45 27.01
C ASN A 108 -3.57 2.40 27.86
N ASP A 109 -4.49 3.35 27.70
CA ASP A 109 -5.81 3.32 28.38
C ASP A 109 -6.67 2.14 27.88
N TYR A 110 -6.45 1.69 26.64
CA TYR A 110 -7.18 0.60 25.98
C TYR A 110 -6.36 -0.67 25.81
N ILE A 111 -5.03 -0.54 25.67
CA ILE A 111 -4.07 -1.63 25.50
C ILE A 111 -2.92 -1.43 26.50
N PRO A 112 -3.10 -1.81 27.78
CA PRO A 112 -2.08 -1.57 28.82
C PRO A 112 -0.71 -2.20 28.54
N GLU A 113 -0.67 -3.28 27.74
CA GLU A 113 0.56 -3.95 27.32
C GLU A 113 1.29 -3.28 26.14
N PHE A 114 0.69 -2.27 25.50
CA PHE A 114 1.31 -1.53 24.41
C PHE A 114 2.57 -0.82 24.90
N LYS A 115 3.71 -1.12 24.27
CA LYS A 115 4.99 -0.50 24.56
C LYS A 115 5.79 -0.33 23.28
N LEU A 116 6.34 0.84 23.08
CA LEU A 116 7.33 1.14 22.05
C LEU A 116 8.74 1.09 22.66
N TYR A 117 9.77 1.17 21.82
CA TYR A 117 11.16 1.14 22.26
C TYR A 117 11.48 2.26 23.27
N ASP A 118 11.02 3.48 23.01
CA ASP A 118 11.17 4.63 23.91
C ASP A 118 9.99 4.71 24.91
N PRO A 119 10.26 4.65 26.24
CA PRO A 119 9.22 4.78 27.26
C PRO A 119 8.46 6.11 27.23
N TYR A 120 9.13 7.22 26.91
CA TYR A 120 8.48 8.53 26.78
C TYR A 120 7.47 8.53 25.62
N VAL A 121 7.88 7.98 24.46
CA VAL A 121 6.99 7.86 23.30
C VAL A 121 5.81 6.95 23.63
N THR A 122 6.04 5.84 24.34
CA THR A 122 4.98 4.94 24.81
C THR A 122 3.89 5.69 25.58
N GLU A 123 4.30 6.47 26.58
CA GLU A 123 3.38 7.24 27.44
C GLU A 123 2.69 8.40 26.69
N ALA A 124 3.32 8.92 25.64
CA ALA A 124 2.79 10.03 24.86
C ALA A 124 1.92 9.60 23.67
N PHE A 125 1.90 8.28 23.33
CA PHE A 125 1.26 7.77 22.12
C PHE A 125 -0.25 7.75 22.24
N THR A 126 -0.93 8.36 21.26
CA THR A 126 -2.39 8.49 21.23
C THR A 126 -3.03 7.62 20.15
N ILE A 127 -4.36 7.48 20.20
CA ILE A 127 -5.15 6.83 19.13
C ILE A 127 -4.88 7.50 17.78
N ARG A 128 -4.78 8.84 17.74
CA ARG A 128 -4.40 9.61 16.55
C ARG A 128 -3.04 9.18 16.00
N ASP A 129 -2.05 8.96 16.86
CA ASP A 129 -0.70 8.58 16.44
C ASP A 129 -0.63 7.19 15.79
N LEU A 130 -1.55 6.27 16.16
CA LEU A 130 -1.70 4.98 15.48
C LEU A 130 -2.03 5.13 13.98
N LEU A 131 -2.66 6.25 13.60
CA LEU A 131 -3.28 6.44 12.29
C LEU A 131 -2.50 7.38 11.36
N THR A 132 -1.41 7.99 11.83
CA THR A 132 -0.80 9.15 11.16
C THR A 132 0.61 8.92 10.63
N HIS A 133 1.15 7.69 10.74
CA HIS A 133 2.46 7.33 10.20
C HIS A 133 3.60 8.27 10.63
N ARG A 134 3.63 8.63 11.92
CA ARG A 134 4.63 9.54 12.51
C ARG A 134 5.27 9.00 13.79
N SER A 135 5.32 7.68 13.92
CA SER A 135 5.85 6.98 15.09
C SER A 135 7.34 7.19 15.31
N GLY A 136 8.09 7.41 14.24
CA GLY A 136 9.54 7.45 14.21
C GLY A 136 10.21 6.08 14.02
N MET A 137 9.45 4.98 13.93
CA MET A 137 10.02 3.62 13.78
C MET A 137 10.64 3.35 12.41
N GLY A 138 10.26 4.12 11.38
CA GLY A 138 10.73 3.91 10.02
C GLY A 138 9.68 3.28 9.10
N LEU A 139 9.97 3.33 7.79
CA LEU A 139 9.09 2.83 6.75
C LEU A 139 8.98 1.30 6.82
N GLY A 140 7.77 0.77 7.04
CA GLY A 140 7.49 -0.67 7.07
C GLY A 140 8.04 -1.39 8.29
N ALA A 141 8.42 -0.67 9.35
CA ALA A 141 9.06 -1.27 10.52
C ALA A 141 8.23 -2.42 11.11
N GLY A 142 8.82 -3.62 11.17
CA GLY A 142 8.22 -4.84 11.69
C GLY A 142 7.26 -5.56 10.74
N ASP A 143 7.09 -5.11 9.49
CA ASP A 143 6.16 -5.71 8.53
C ASP A 143 6.43 -7.19 8.26
N LEU A 144 7.65 -7.70 8.44
CA LEU A 144 7.97 -9.13 8.38
C LEU A 144 7.21 -9.99 9.41
N MET A 145 6.52 -9.39 10.39
CA MET A 145 5.64 -10.12 11.31
C MET A 145 4.28 -10.47 10.69
N PHE A 146 3.90 -9.87 9.55
CA PHE A 146 2.68 -10.25 8.84
C PHE A 146 2.92 -10.54 7.36
N PHE A 147 4.02 -10.06 6.80
CA PHE A 147 4.36 -10.19 5.38
C PHE A 147 5.76 -10.83 5.20
N PRO A 148 5.97 -11.80 4.29
CA PRO A 148 4.94 -12.52 3.55
C PRO A 148 4.05 -13.34 4.48
N ASP A 149 2.87 -13.76 4.00
CA ASP A 149 1.91 -14.60 4.74
C ASP A 149 2.53 -15.96 5.16
N SER A 150 1.75 -16.76 5.86
CA SER A 150 2.19 -18.01 6.50
C SER A 150 3.19 -17.81 7.64
N ASN A 151 3.21 -16.61 8.21
CA ASN A 151 3.82 -16.37 9.50
C ASN A 151 2.88 -16.85 10.63
N ASN A 152 3.42 -17.05 11.83
CA ASN A 152 2.66 -17.50 12.99
C ASN A 152 2.57 -16.46 14.11
N PHE A 153 2.76 -15.18 13.78
CA PHE A 153 2.57 -14.10 14.74
C PHE A 153 1.08 -13.88 15.03
N THR A 154 0.76 -13.63 16.27
CA THR A 154 -0.56 -13.18 16.72
C THR A 154 -0.55 -11.67 16.90
N ILE A 155 -1.73 -11.04 16.99
CA ILE A 155 -1.82 -9.61 17.34
C ILE A 155 -1.16 -9.30 18.68
N LYS A 156 -1.19 -10.23 19.63
CA LYS A 156 -0.49 -10.10 20.92
C LYS A 156 1.03 -10.09 20.75
N ASP A 157 1.56 -10.94 19.88
CA ASP A 157 3.00 -10.94 19.55
C ASP A 157 3.39 -9.61 18.90
N ILE A 158 2.59 -9.11 17.96
CA ILE A 158 2.85 -7.85 17.26
C ILE A 158 2.91 -6.70 18.26
N ILE A 159 1.87 -6.54 19.11
CA ILE A 159 1.82 -5.50 20.15
C ILE A 159 3.03 -5.64 21.10
N HIS A 160 3.37 -6.88 21.49
CA HIS A 160 4.54 -7.11 22.33
C HIS A 160 5.84 -6.71 21.65
N ASN A 161 6.01 -7.03 20.37
CA ASN A 161 7.28 -6.88 19.65
C ASN A 161 7.57 -5.44 19.21
N LEU A 162 6.56 -4.56 19.15
CA LEU A 162 6.74 -3.12 18.89
C LEU A 162 7.83 -2.49 19.78
N ARG A 163 8.02 -2.99 21.00
CA ARG A 163 9.05 -2.50 21.95
C ARG A 163 10.50 -2.73 21.52
N TYR A 164 10.72 -3.59 20.54
CA TYR A 164 12.04 -3.90 20.01
C TYR A 164 12.38 -3.13 18.74
N LEU A 165 11.37 -2.49 18.11
CA LEU A 165 11.55 -1.69 16.92
C LEU A 165 12.10 -0.30 17.30
N LYS A 166 13.37 -0.07 16.95
CA LYS A 166 14.07 1.17 17.29
C LYS A 166 13.58 2.32 16.42
N GLN A 167 13.51 3.50 17.00
CA GLN A 167 13.20 4.70 16.23
C GLN A 167 14.40 5.13 15.38
N VAL A 168 14.12 5.51 14.14
CA VAL A 168 15.08 6.06 13.18
C VAL A 168 14.92 7.58 13.01
N SER A 169 13.83 8.13 13.57
CA SER A 169 13.56 9.57 13.63
C SER A 169 12.82 9.92 14.93
N SER A 170 12.77 11.22 15.25
CA SER A 170 12.04 11.67 16.43
C SER A 170 10.53 11.49 16.26
N PHE A 171 9.83 11.17 17.34
CA PHE A 171 8.39 11.03 17.40
C PHE A 171 7.67 12.26 16.83
N ARG A 172 6.67 12.04 15.98
CA ARG A 172 5.81 13.08 15.33
C ARG A 172 6.54 14.03 14.37
N THR A 173 7.77 13.73 13.92
CA THR A 173 8.55 14.66 13.08
C THR A 173 8.61 14.30 11.61
N LYS A 174 8.41 13.02 11.27
CA LYS A 174 8.58 12.52 9.90
C LYS A 174 7.48 11.54 9.54
N PHE A 175 7.09 11.54 8.27
CA PHE A 175 6.21 10.54 7.69
C PHE A 175 7.03 9.28 7.37
N ASP A 176 6.71 8.17 8.05
CA ASP A 176 7.21 6.84 7.75
C ASP A 176 6.03 5.86 7.83
N TYR A 177 5.64 5.30 6.68
CA TYR A 177 4.45 4.47 6.57
C TYR A 177 4.57 3.18 7.40
N ASP A 178 3.56 2.89 8.24
CA ASP A 178 3.60 1.83 9.23
C ASP A 178 2.27 1.06 9.23
N ASN A 179 2.31 -0.24 8.94
CA ASN A 179 1.13 -1.09 8.92
C ASN A 179 0.75 -1.60 10.31
N LEU A 180 1.75 -1.90 11.16
CA LEU A 180 1.51 -2.51 12.47
C LEU A 180 0.64 -1.64 13.37
N LEU A 181 0.80 -0.32 13.30
CA LEU A 181 0.00 0.60 14.13
C LEU A 181 -1.48 0.60 13.73
N TYR A 182 -1.81 0.34 12.47
CA TYR A 182 -3.21 0.13 12.05
C TYR A 182 -3.76 -1.20 12.56
N MET A 183 -2.93 -2.24 12.72
CA MET A 183 -3.35 -3.49 13.38
C MET A 183 -3.67 -3.24 14.85
N VAL A 184 -2.82 -2.43 15.54
CA VAL A 184 -3.10 -1.99 16.91
C VAL A 184 -4.40 -1.17 16.98
N ALA A 185 -4.65 -0.28 16.01
CA ALA A 185 -5.91 0.46 15.92
C ALA A 185 -7.13 -0.47 15.76
N GLY A 186 -7.01 -1.55 14.98
CA GLY A 186 -8.02 -2.61 14.90
C GLY A 186 -8.27 -3.31 16.23
N GLU A 187 -7.21 -3.58 17.00
CA GLU A 187 -7.34 -4.15 18.35
C GLU A 187 -8.04 -3.17 19.31
N VAL A 188 -7.78 -1.84 19.20
CA VAL A 188 -8.52 -0.83 19.96
C VAL A 188 -10.01 -0.89 19.64
N VAL A 189 -10.38 -0.97 18.34
CA VAL A 189 -11.79 -1.13 17.93
C VAL A 189 -12.40 -2.37 18.59
N SER A 190 -11.67 -3.49 18.59
CA SER A 190 -12.16 -4.75 19.16
C SER A 190 -12.38 -4.64 20.67
N ARG A 191 -11.44 -4.09 21.42
CA ARG A 191 -11.54 -3.96 22.89
C ARG A 191 -12.64 -2.99 23.33
N VAL A 192 -12.77 -1.87 22.62
CA VAL A 192 -13.76 -0.83 22.96
C VAL A 192 -15.18 -1.26 22.58
N SER A 193 -15.35 -1.95 21.45
CA SER A 193 -16.66 -2.36 20.96
C SER A 193 -17.15 -3.70 21.53
N GLY A 194 -16.23 -4.58 21.94
CA GLY A 194 -16.52 -5.98 22.29
C GLY A 194 -16.77 -6.88 21.08
N MET A 195 -16.53 -6.39 19.85
CA MET A 195 -16.67 -7.12 18.59
C MET A 195 -15.28 -7.26 17.95
N SER A 196 -15.07 -8.27 17.09
CA SER A 196 -13.85 -8.24 16.26
C SER A 196 -13.87 -7.03 15.32
N TRP A 197 -12.71 -6.56 14.87
CA TRP A 197 -12.62 -5.46 13.90
C TRP A 197 -13.43 -5.77 12.63
N GLU A 198 -13.32 -6.99 12.14
CA GLU A 198 -14.01 -7.45 10.94
C GLU A 198 -15.53 -7.41 11.11
N GLU A 199 -16.03 -7.93 12.23
CA GLU A 199 -17.45 -7.91 12.54
C GLU A 199 -17.98 -6.48 12.69
N PHE A 200 -17.19 -5.61 13.35
CA PHE A 200 -17.56 -4.21 13.52
C PHE A 200 -17.66 -3.49 12.16
N VAL A 201 -16.65 -3.62 11.30
CA VAL A 201 -16.66 -2.99 9.97
C VAL A 201 -17.81 -3.51 9.11
N GLU A 202 -18.03 -4.83 9.09
CA GLU A 202 -19.13 -5.43 8.32
C GLU A 202 -20.51 -4.96 8.80
N THR A 203 -20.73 -4.94 10.13
CA THR A 203 -22.06 -4.62 10.69
C THR A 203 -22.34 -3.13 10.79
N ARG A 204 -21.32 -2.32 11.08
CA ARG A 204 -21.50 -0.90 11.37
C ARG A 204 -21.22 0.01 10.16
N ILE A 205 -20.52 -0.48 9.14
CA ILE A 205 -20.18 0.29 7.95
C ILE A 205 -20.73 -0.37 6.68
N MET A 206 -20.32 -1.61 6.39
CA MET A 206 -20.66 -2.24 5.10
C MET A 206 -22.16 -2.52 4.95
N GLN A 207 -22.80 -3.12 5.96
CA GLN A 207 -24.23 -3.43 5.92
C GLN A 207 -25.11 -2.17 5.80
N PRO A 208 -24.92 -1.10 6.60
CA PRO A 208 -25.67 0.13 6.45
C PRO A 208 -25.53 0.77 5.06
N LEU A 209 -24.34 0.72 4.47
CA LEU A 209 -24.07 1.23 3.11
C LEU A 209 -24.58 0.29 2.02
N GLY A 210 -25.02 -0.93 2.34
CA GLY A 210 -25.42 -1.93 1.37
C GLY A 210 -24.25 -2.49 0.55
N MET A 211 -23.05 -2.58 1.13
CA MET A 211 -21.86 -3.21 0.53
C MET A 211 -21.93 -4.73 0.70
N ASN A 212 -22.95 -5.34 0.12
CA ASN A 212 -23.38 -6.72 0.45
C ASN A 212 -22.46 -7.82 -0.11
N LYS A 213 -21.58 -7.50 -1.06
CA LYS A 213 -20.61 -8.44 -1.64
C LYS A 213 -19.22 -8.30 -1.02
N SER A 214 -18.98 -7.19 -0.33
CA SER A 214 -17.71 -6.92 0.36
C SER A 214 -17.60 -7.71 1.66
N ALA A 215 -16.39 -7.96 2.11
CA ALA A 215 -16.08 -8.55 3.39
C ALA A 215 -14.81 -7.93 3.99
N ALA A 216 -14.70 -7.93 5.30
CA ALA A 216 -13.56 -7.36 6.00
C ALA A 216 -12.27 -8.20 5.85
N SER A 217 -12.39 -9.46 5.37
CA SER A 217 -11.24 -10.28 4.97
C SER A 217 -11.61 -11.31 3.92
N PHE A 218 -10.61 -11.87 3.25
CA PHE A 218 -10.81 -12.95 2.27
C PHE A 218 -11.52 -14.17 2.85
N LYS A 219 -11.22 -14.52 4.10
CA LYS A 219 -11.82 -15.69 4.77
C LYS A 219 -13.32 -15.50 5.02
N ARG A 220 -13.78 -14.26 5.18
CA ARG A 220 -15.17 -13.90 5.48
C ARG A 220 -16.05 -13.72 4.23
N LEU A 221 -15.47 -13.74 3.04
CA LEU A 221 -16.25 -13.72 1.79
C LEU A 221 -17.21 -14.91 1.73
N LYS A 222 -18.50 -14.61 1.57
CA LYS A 222 -19.58 -15.60 1.46
C LYS A 222 -19.53 -16.34 0.12
N ASP A 223 -19.20 -15.62 -0.95
CA ASP A 223 -19.03 -16.14 -2.30
C ASP A 223 -17.64 -15.75 -2.83
N LYS A 224 -16.85 -16.74 -3.21
CA LYS A 224 -15.52 -16.60 -3.78
C LYS A 224 -15.44 -16.90 -5.27
N SER A 225 -16.59 -17.11 -5.92
CA SER A 225 -16.65 -17.49 -7.34
C SER A 225 -16.23 -16.35 -8.28
N ASN A 226 -16.34 -15.09 -7.83
CA ASN A 226 -15.97 -13.90 -8.59
C ASN A 226 -14.89 -13.06 -7.88
N VAL A 227 -13.75 -13.68 -7.59
CA VAL A 227 -12.58 -13.03 -6.99
C VAL A 227 -11.41 -13.11 -7.97
N VAL A 228 -10.60 -12.06 -8.06
CA VAL A 228 -9.36 -12.08 -8.87
C VAL A 228 -8.30 -12.97 -8.24
N ASP A 229 -7.48 -13.60 -9.07
CA ASP A 229 -6.18 -14.12 -8.63
C ASP A 229 -5.11 -13.04 -8.71
N PRO A 230 -4.15 -13.04 -7.78
CA PRO A 230 -3.00 -12.13 -7.82
C PRO A 230 -2.00 -12.57 -8.90
N HIS A 231 -1.38 -11.60 -9.58
CA HIS A 231 -0.37 -11.85 -10.59
C HIS A 231 0.88 -11.02 -10.36
N ALA A 232 2.03 -11.60 -10.57
CA ALA A 232 3.32 -10.91 -10.52
C ALA A 232 4.28 -11.43 -11.59
N PRO A 233 5.31 -10.65 -11.94
CA PRO A 233 6.43 -11.16 -12.74
C PRO A 233 7.19 -12.24 -11.95
N VAL A 234 7.32 -13.41 -12.54
CA VAL A 234 8.15 -14.51 -12.03
C VAL A 234 9.02 -14.99 -13.18
N ASP A 235 10.35 -14.85 -13.05
CA ASP A 235 11.31 -15.14 -14.13
C ASP A 235 10.98 -14.38 -15.44
N GLY A 236 10.61 -13.12 -15.34
CA GLY A 236 10.30 -12.24 -16.47
C GLY A 236 8.96 -12.52 -17.18
N LYS A 237 8.07 -13.33 -16.58
CA LYS A 237 6.73 -13.60 -17.11
C LYS A 237 5.68 -13.37 -16.05
N ILE A 238 4.57 -12.74 -16.43
CA ILE A 238 3.43 -12.59 -15.53
C ILE A 238 2.81 -13.98 -15.29
N LYS A 239 2.70 -14.35 -14.02
CA LYS A 239 2.09 -15.61 -13.56
C LYS A 239 1.07 -15.35 -12.46
N VAL A 240 0.10 -16.25 -12.33
CA VAL A 240 -0.69 -16.32 -11.09
C VAL A 240 0.24 -16.72 -9.96
N ILE A 241 0.24 -15.94 -8.90
CA ILE A 241 1.00 -16.21 -7.68
C ILE A 241 0.08 -16.64 -6.55
N ARG A 242 0.67 -17.08 -5.45
CA ARG A 242 -0.10 -17.41 -4.24
C ARG A 242 -0.83 -16.15 -3.73
N ARG A 243 -2.08 -16.34 -3.31
CA ARG A 243 -2.81 -15.30 -2.57
C ARG A 243 -2.22 -15.24 -1.17
N ASP A 244 -1.69 -14.09 -0.84
CA ASP A 244 -0.92 -13.89 0.37
C ASP A 244 -1.57 -12.79 1.22
N TRP A 245 -2.08 -13.15 2.41
CA TRP A 245 -2.60 -12.19 3.38
C TRP A 245 -2.77 -12.81 4.78
N SER A 246 -2.13 -12.21 5.76
CA SER A 246 -2.30 -12.55 7.16
C SER A 246 -3.56 -11.88 7.75
N THR A 247 -4.43 -12.65 8.39
CA THR A 247 -5.64 -12.10 9.05
C THR A 247 -5.33 -11.12 10.17
N ASN A 248 -4.13 -11.17 10.76
CA ASN A 248 -3.71 -10.17 11.75
C ASN A 248 -3.62 -8.76 11.16
N ALA A 249 -3.46 -8.65 9.86
CA ALA A 249 -3.32 -7.39 9.13
C ALA A 249 -4.65 -6.86 8.56
N ASP A 250 -5.80 -7.48 8.86
CA ASP A 250 -7.08 -7.12 8.27
C ASP A 250 -7.42 -5.63 8.48
N ALA A 251 -7.16 -5.07 9.66
CA ALA A 251 -7.37 -3.65 9.95
C ALA A 251 -6.44 -2.69 9.16
N ALA A 252 -5.30 -3.19 8.68
CA ALA A 252 -4.39 -2.43 7.84
C ALA A 252 -4.68 -2.60 6.33
N GLY A 253 -5.36 -3.73 5.92
CA GLY A 253 -5.47 -3.98 4.49
C GLY A 253 -6.31 -5.20 4.07
N GLY A 254 -7.13 -5.81 4.95
CA GLY A 254 -7.78 -7.10 4.67
C GLY A 254 -9.05 -7.07 3.82
N ILE A 255 -9.66 -5.91 3.61
CA ILE A 255 -10.97 -5.80 2.95
C ILE A 255 -10.91 -6.29 1.50
N TYR A 256 -11.90 -7.08 1.13
CA TYR A 256 -12.22 -7.43 -0.25
C TYR A 256 -13.49 -6.72 -0.70
N SER A 257 -13.44 -6.05 -1.84
CA SER A 257 -14.56 -5.27 -2.36
C SER A 257 -14.57 -5.25 -3.90
N ASN A 258 -15.63 -4.71 -4.48
CA ASN A 258 -15.84 -4.51 -5.91
C ASN A 258 -16.22 -3.06 -6.21
N LEU A 259 -16.34 -2.70 -7.49
CA LEU A 259 -16.67 -1.32 -7.89
C LEU A 259 -18.02 -0.85 -7.36
N THR A 260 -19.04 -1.72 -7.44
CA THR A 260 -20.42 -1.40 -7.00
C THR A 260 -20.47 -1.03 -5.52
N ASP A 261 -19.80 -1.81 -4.67
CA ASP A 261 -19.80 -1.58 -3.23
C ASP A 261 -18.89 -0.41 -2.83
N MET A 262 -17.65 -0.34 -3.41
CA MET A 262 -16.75 0.78 -3.14
C MET A 262 -17.29 2.14 -3.60
N SER A 263 -18.12 2.17 -4.66
CA SER A 263 -18.77 3.42 -5.07
C SER A 263 -19.69 3.99 -3.99
N LYS A 264 -20.37 3.13 -3.23
CA LYS A 264 -21.22 3.56 -2.10
C LYS A 264 -20.37 4.15 -0.96
N TRP A 265 -19.22 3.53 -0.66
CA TRP A 265 -18.24 4.07 0.28
C TRP A 265 -17.70 5.43 -0.16
N VAL A 266 -17.31 5.55 -1.43
CA VAL A 266 -16.81 6.80 -2.02
C VAL A 266 -17.85 7.91 -1.98
N ILE A 267 -19.12 7.61 -2.32
CA ILE A 267 -20.22 8.58 -2.25
C ILE A 267 -20.42 9.03 -0.79
N MET A 268 -20.47 8.13 0.16
CA MET A 268 -20.61 8.44 1.58
C MET A 268 -19.47 9.34 2.09
N GLN A 269 -18.22 9.05 1.68
CA GLN A 269 -17.07 9.90 2.02
C GLN A 269 -17.22 11.33 1.45
N MET A 270 -17.64 11.47 0.19
CA MET A 270 -17.86 12.79 -0.43
C MET A 270 -19.07 13.55 0.14
N GLU A 271 -19.99 12.85 0.79
CA GLU A 271 -21.17 13.42 1.48
C GLU A 271 -20.93 13.54 3.00
N ASN A 272 -19.66 13.66 3.42
CA ASN A 272 -19.23 13.92 4.82
C ASN A 272 -19.81 12.90 5.81
N GLY A 273 -19.77 11.62 5.48
CA GLY A 273 -20.29 10.54 6.33
C GLY A 273 -21.75 10.22 6.14
N LYS A 274 -22.51 11.02 5.35
CA LYS A 274 -23.96 10.84 5.11
C LYS A 274 -24.23 9.87 3.96
N TYR A 275 -25.36 9.16 4.03
CA TYR A 275 -25.76 8.21 2.99
C TYR A 275 -27.28 8.05 2.87
N GLY A 276 -27.70 7.29 1.83
CA GLY A 276 -29.11 7.08 1.47
C GLY A 276 -29.67 8.23 0.63
N ASP A 277 -30.80 8.00 -0.03
CA ASP A 277 -31.40 8.90 -1.04
C ASP A 277 -31.63 10.33 -0.54
N SER A 278 -31.88 10.50 0.75
CA SER A 278 -32.14 11.81 1.37
C SER A 278 -30.97 12.35 2.18
N LEU A 279 -29.84 11.64 2.23
CA LEU A 279 -28.66 11.94 3.06
C LEU A 279 -29.00 12.18 4.56
N LYS A 280 -30.08 11.53 5.04
CA LYS A 280 -30.52 11.64 6.45
C LYS A 280 -29.83 10.65 7.38
N LYS A 281 -29.26 9.58 6.81
CA LYS A 281 -28.50 8.59 7.57
C LYS A 281 -27.02 8.98 7.56
N LYS A 282 -26.28 8.61 8.60
CA LYS A 282 -24.84 8.81 8.67
C LYS A 282 -24.15 7.56 9.20
N ILE A 283 -22.94 7.30 8.76
CA ILE A 283 -22.02 6.31 9.32
C ILE A 283 -21.28 6.92 10.52
N PHE A 284 -20.81 8.14 10.39
CA PHE A 284 -20.15 8.95 11.41
C PHE A 284 -20.52 10.42 11.20
N SER A 285 -20.19 11.27 12.18
CA SER A 285 -20.48 12.70 12.12
C SER A 285 -19.61 13.45 11.11
N GLU A 286 -20.03 14.66 10.77
CA GLU A 286 -19.27 15.57 9.92
C GLU A 286 -17.95 15.98 10.60
N GLU A 287 -17.95 16.15 11.90
CA GLU A 287 -16.77 16.43 12.72
C GLU A 287 -15.72 15.32 12.62
N VAL A 288 -16.15 14.05 12.66
CA VAL A 288 -15.26 12.90 12.43
C VAL A 288 -14.70 12.93 11.01
N HIS A 289 -15.52 13.24 10.01
CA HIS A 289 -15.06 13.34 8.63
C HIS A 289 -14.04 14.45 8.43
N GLU A 290 -14.29 15.63 8.99
CA GLU A 290 -13.35 16.77 8.95
C GLU A 290 -12.01 16.38 9.56
N GLU A 291 -12.02 15.68 10.69
CA GLU A 291 -10.81 15.21 11.35
C GLU A 291 -10.05 14.20 10.49
N MET A 292 -10.75 13.28 9.81
CA MET A 292 -10.13 12.31 8.87
C MET A 292 -9.36 13.03 7.75
N TRP A 293 -9.88 14.15 7.26
CA TRP A 293 -9.30 14.90 6.14
C TRP A 293 -8.54 16.16 6.56
N THR A 294 -8.19 16.24 7.85
CA THR A 294 -7.29 17.28 8.39
C THR A 294 -5.84 16.82 8.28
N PRO A 295 -4.91 17.64 7.74
CA PRO A 295 -3.48 17.33 7.69
C PRO A 295 -2.89 17.04 9.07
N GLN A 296 -2.27 15.88 9.24
CA GLN A 296 -1.65 15.44 10.50
C GLN A 296 -0.13 15.32 10.38
N THR A 297 0.35 14.69 9.33
CA THR A 297 1.78 14.48 9.10
C THR A 297 2.16 15.07 7.74
N ILE A 298 3.09 16.02 7.75
CA ILE A 298 3.56 16.70 6.54
C ILE A 298 4.37 15.72 5.68
N ILE A 299 4.10 15.71 4.37
CA ILE A 299 4.86 14.99 3.36
C ILE A 299 5.54 16.03 2.46
N PRO A 300 6.88 16.04 2.38
CA PRO A 300 7.58 17.00 1.53
C PRO A 300 7.19 16.87 0.05
N VAL A 301 6.91 17.99 -0.59
CA VAL A 301 6.69 18.09 -2.04
C VAL A 301 7.94 18.67 -2.69
N HIS A 302 8.54 17.94 -3.62
CA HIS A 302 9.75 18.35 -4.29
C HIS A 302 9.50 18.66 -5.77
N GLY A 303 10.02 19.79 -6.22
CA GLY A 303 9.93 20.22 -7.61
C GLY A 303 8.53 20.63 -8.05
N THR A 304 8.35 20.83 -9.35
CA THR A 304 7.07 21.15 -9.97
C THR A 304 6.42 19.91 -10.56
N ASN A 305 5.10 19.83 -10.48
CA ASN A 305 4.33 18.74 -11.10
C ASN A 305 3.14 19.30 -11.91
N SER A 306 2.51 18.45 -12.69
CA SER A 306 1.39 18.85 -13.57
C SER A 306 0.18 19.40 -12.83
N TYR A 307 0.08 19.13 -11.54
CA TYR A 307 -1.06 19.54 -10.70
C TYR A 307 -0.79 20.81 -9.90
N ASN A 308 0.43 21.37 -10.02
CA ASN A 308 0.86 22.54 -9.24
C ASN A 308 0.64 22.32 -7.73
N THR A 309 0.97 21.10 -7.26
CA THR A 309 0.87 20.73 -5.84
C THR A 309 1.95 21.44 -5.03
N HIS A 310 1.56 22.13 -3.99
CA HIS A 310 2.44 22.83 -3.06
C HIS A 310 2.51 22.14 -1.70
N PHE A 311 1.43 21.47 -1.28
CA PHE A 311 1.32 20.84 0.02
C PHE A 311 0.82 19.40 -0.11
N ALA A 312 1.45 18.51 0.63
CA ALA A 312 1.00 17.15 0.81
C ALA A 312 1.13 16.75 2.28
N SER A 313 0.23 15.90 2.72
CA SER A 313 0.19 15.41 4.08
C SER A 313 -0.50 14.05 4.14
N TYR A 314 -0.42 13.41 5.29
CA TYR A 314 -1.30 12.32 5.66
C TYR A 314 -2.28 12.80 6.74
N GLY A 315 -3.57 12.50 6.56
CA GLY A 315 -4.63 12.70 7.53
C GLY A 315 -4.83 11.43 8.37
N LEU A 316 -6.09 11.07 8.65
CA LEU A 316 -6.43 9.80 9.29
C LEU A 316 -6.92 8.82 8.21
N GLY A 317 -6.03 7.95 7.73
CA GLY A 317 -6.33 6.97 6.69
C GLY A 317 -6.38 7.50 5.26
N TRP A 318 -5.91 8.74 5.01
CA TRP A 318 -5.93 9.38 3.70
C TRP A 318 -4.68 10.19 3.44
N PHE A 319 -4.11 10.07 2.24
CA PHE A 319 -3.19 11.05 1.69
C PHE A 319 -3.97 12.27 1.25
N LEU A 320 -3.48 13.45 1.60
CA LEU A 320 -4.08 14.75 1.29
C LEU A 320 -3.11 15.60 0.49
N ALA A 321 -3.59 16.27 -0.55
CA ALA A 321 -2.79 17.18 -1.35
C ALA A 321 -3.66 18.28 -1.98
N ASP A 322 -3.06 19.39 -2.36
CA ASP A 322 -3.68 20.33 -3.29
C ASP A 322 -3.36 19.92 -4.74
N VAL A 323 -4.36 19.94 -5.61
CA VAL A 323 -4.24 19.65 -7.03
C VAL A 323 -4.95 20.74 -7.84
N LYS A 324 -4.19 21.63 -8.48
CA LYS A 324 -4.74 22.79 -9.21
C LYS A 324 -5.66 23.66 -8.34
N GLY A 325 -5.38 23.76 -7.06
CA GLY A 325 -6.17 24.51 -6.08
C GLY A 325 -7.36 23.75 -5.46
N TYR A 326 -7.61 22.52 -5.85
CA TYR A 326 -8.62 21.63 -5.24
C TYR A 326 -7.99 20.72 -4.19
N LYS A 327 -8.74 20.36 -3.15
CA LYS A 327 -8.34 19.32 -2.20
C LYS A 327 -8.46 17.94 -2.88
N GLN A 328 -7.44 17.12 -2.76
CA GLN A 328 -7.48 15.70 -3.09
C GLN A 328 -7.30 14.88 -1.82
N ALA A 329 -8.21 13.94 -1.57
CA ALA A 329 -8.01 12.84 -0.62
C ALA A 329 -7.87 11.54 -1.41
N SER A 330 -6.82 10.75 -1.13
CA SER A 330 -6.58 9.51 -1.87
C SER A 330 -5.87 8.48 -1.00
N HIS A 331 -6.00 7.22 -1.38
CA HIS A 331 -5.15 6.16 -0.85
C HIS A 331 -4.89 5.10 -1.91
N THR A 332 -3.71 4.51 -1.86
CA THR A 332 -3.36 3.32 -2.66
C THR A 332 -3.43 2.07 -1.78
N GLY A 333 -3.52 0.92 -2.39
CA GLY A 333 -3.44 -0.35 -1.72
C GLY A 333 -2.53 -1.31 -2.46
N GLY A 334 -1.69 -2.06 -1.75
CA GLY A 334 -0.82 -3.09 -2.30
C GLY A 334 -0.93 -4.38 -1.49
N LEU A 335 -1.20 -5.48 -2.18
CA LEU A 335 -1.00 -6.86 -1.76
C LEU A 335 -0.11 -7.52 -2.80
N ALA A 336 0.50 -8.65 -2.46
CA ALA A 336 1.22 -9.44 -3.46
C ALA A 336 0.31 -9.69 -4.68
N GLY A 337 0.71 -9.14 -5.84
CA GLY A 337 -0.01 -9.30 -7.11
C GLY A 337 -1.35 -8.58 -7.26
N ILE A 338 -1.71 -7.67 -6.38
CA ILE A 338 -2.94 -6.84 -6.46
C ILE A 338 -2.60 -5.43 -6.00
N VAL A 339 -2.88 -4.42 -6.83
CA VAL A 339 -2.75 -3.02 -6.41
C VAL A 339 -4.00 -2.23 -6.76
N THR A 340 -4.35 -1.26 -5.90
CA THR A 340 -5.60 -0.52 -5.97
C THR A 340 -5.38 0.96 -5.68
N GLN A 341 -6.28 1.81 -6.14
CA GLN A 341 -6.28 3.24 -5.84
C GLN A 341 -7.70 3.78 -5.74
N VAL A 342 -7.92 4.63 -4.73
CA VAL A 342 -9.11 5.47 -4.58
C VAL A 342 -8.65 6.92 -4.51
N THR A 343 -9.29 7.79 -5.30
CA THR A 343 -8.99 9.23 -5.36
C THR A 343 -10.27 10.03 -5.35
N LEU A 344 -10.35 11.02 -4.47
CA LEU A 344 -11.51 11.88 -4.25
C LEU A 344 -11.10 13.34 -4.41
N ILE A 345 -11.89 14.11 -5.15
CA ILE A 345 -11.76 15.58 -5.27
C ILE A 345 -13.12 16.19 -4.94
N PRO A 346 -13.36 16.54 -3.65
CA PRO A 346 -14.69 16.88 -3.16
C PRO A 346 -15.30 18.10 -3.84
N GLU A 347 -14.53 19.15 -4.13
CA GLU A 347 -15.04 20.35 -4.78
C GLU A 347 -15.49 20.08 -6.24
N LEU A 348 -14.92 19.07 -6.88
CA LEU A 348 -15.37 18.59 -8.19
C LEU A 348 -16.44 17.49 -8.06
N LYS A 349 -16.81 17.08 -6.85
CA LYS A 349 -17.66 15.91 -6.58
C LYS A 349 -17.25 14.69 -7.41
N LEU A 350 -15.93 14.46 -7.50
CA LEU A 350 -15.31 13.43 -8.31
C LEU A 350 -14.67 12.37 -7.45
N GLY A 351 -15.06 11.10 -7.66
CA GLY A 351 -14.42 9.93 -7.10
C GLY A 351 -13.93 9.00 -8.22
N ILE A 352 -12.71 8.51 -8.13
CA ILE A 352 -12.10 7.58 -9.08
C ILE A 352 -11.62 6.36 -8.32
N ILE A 353 -12.02 5.16 -8.78
CA ILE A 353 -11.65 3.88 -8.20
C ILE A 353 -10.98 3.06 -9.30
N VAL A 354 -9.78 2.58 -9.05
CA VAL A 354 -9.04 1.69 -9.98
C VAL A 354 -8.48 0.51 -9.20
N PHE A 355 -8.85 -0.70 -9.61
CA PHE A 355 -8.34 -1.95 -9.07
C PHE A 355 -7.64 -2.75 -10.15
N THR A 356 -6.49 -3.34 -9.84
CA THR A 356 -5.72 -4.19 -10.75
C THR A 356 -5.34 -5.49 -10.06
N ASN A 357 -5.21 -6.58 -10.82
CA ASN A 357 -4.75 -7.86 -10.31
C ASN A 357 -3.30 -8.18 -10.71
N GLN A 358 -2.44 -7.13 -10.71
CA GLN A 358 -0.99 -7.25 -10.92
C GLN A 358 -0.30 -6.08 -10.21
N GLN A 359 0.96 -6.22 -9.81
CA GLN A 359 1.72 -5.26 -8.99
C GLN A 359 2.10 -3.93 -9.70
N SER A 360 1.48 -3.59 -10.84
CA SER A 360 1.79 -2.37 -11.58
C SER A 360 1.08 -1.13 -11.05
N GLY A 361 1.69 -0.44 -10.10
CA GLY A 361 1.19 0.87 -9.64
C GLY A 361 1.16 1.94 -10.73
N ALA A 362 1.98 1.81 -11.78
CA ALA A 362 1.96 2.68 -12.94
C ALA A 362 0.66 2.56 -13.74
N ALA A 363 0.04 1.38 -13.78
CA ALA A 363 -1.22 1.14 -14.48
C ALA A 363 -2.36 1.93 -13.86
N PHE A 364 -2.62 1.77 -12.54
CA PHE A 364 -3.68 2.53 -11.89
C PHE A 364 -3.41 4.04 -11.90
N THR A 365 -2.14 4.46 -11.74
CA THR A 365 -1.75 5.88 -11.79
C THR A 365 -2.05 6.50 -13.15
N SER A 366 -1.77 5.76 -14.25
CA SER A 366 -2.05 6.23 -15.61
C SER A 366 -3.54 6.49 -15.84
N ILE A 367 -4.38 5.54 -15.41
CA ILE A 367 -5.84 5.64 -15.54
C ILE A 367 -6.37 6.79 -14.67
N THR A 368 -6.03 6.79 -13.38
CA THR A 368 -6.49 7.82 -12.43
C THR A 368 -6.09 9.22 -12.90
N ASN A 369 -4.82 9.40 -13.29
CA ASN A 369 -4.35 10.71 -13.72
C ASN A 369 -4.97 11.15 -15.04
N THR A 370 -5.17 10.27 -16.02
CA THR A 370 -5.83 10.65 -17.28
C THR A 370 -7.28 11.08 -17.04
N ILE A 371 -8.04 10.33 -16.21
CA ILE A 371 -9.40 10.73 -15.84
C ILE A 371 -9.38 12.07 -15.10
N LYS A 372 -8.54 12.20 -14.07
CA LYS A 372 -8.41 13.42 -13.27
C LYS A 372 -8.01 14.63 -14.13
N ASP A 373 -7.06 14.47 -15.06
CA ASP A 373 -6.60 15.53 -15.96
C ASP A 373 -7.75 16.13 -16.77
N SER A 374 -8.67 15.30 -17.26
CA SER A 374 -9.83 15.77 -18.04
C SER A 374 -10.75 16.69 -17.23
N TYR A 375 -10.93 16.40 -15.93
CA TYR A 375 -11.73 17.25 -15.02
C TYR A 375 -10.99 18.50 -14.56
N LEU A 376 -9.64 18.46 -14.53
CA LEU A 376 -8.78 19.59 -14.14
C LEU A 376 -8.35 20.47 -15.32
N GLY A 377 -8.84 20.19 -16.54
CA GLY A 377 -8.48 20.94 -17.74
C GLY A 377 -7.02 20.78 -18.18
N ILE A 378 -6.37 19.70 -17.79
CA ILE A 378 -4.99 19.39 -18.20
C ILE A 378 -5.02 18.61 -19.52
N THR A 379 -4.39 19.16 -20.56
CA THR A 379 -4.36 18.58 -21.90
C THR A 379 -2.93 18.27 -22.35
N GLY A 380 -2.78 17.49 -23.42
CA GLY A 380 -1.49 17.21 -24.07
C GLY A 380 -0.57 16.27 -23.27
N LYS A 381 -1.12 15.50 -22.31
CA LYS A 381 -0.37 14.51 -21.53
C LYS A 381 -0.72 13.09 -21.96
N ASP A 382 0.27 12.26 -22.27
CA ASP A 382 0.13 10.81 -22.39
C ASP A 382 0.62 10.14 -21.11
N ARG A 383 -0.29 9.97 -20.13
CA ARG A 383 0.03 9.40 -18.81
C ARG A 383 0.49 7.95 -18.89
N ILE A 384 0.02 7.21 -19.88
CA ILE A 384 0.50 5.83 -20.10
C ILE A 384 1.96 5.86 -20.50
N LYS A 385 2.32 6.67 -21.53
CA LYS A 385 3.70 6.77 -21.99
C LYS A 385 4.64 7.28 -20.88
N GLU A 386 4.26 8.37 -20.18
CA GLU A 386 5.07 8.95 -19.09
C GLU A 386 5.38 7.91 -18.00
N ASN A 387 4.37 7.15 -17.57
CA ASN A 387 4.53 6.13 -16.54
C ASN A 387 5.27 4.89 -17.05
N HIS A 388 5.00 4.45 -18.27
CA HIS A 388 5.67 3.31 -18.89
C HIS A 388 7.18 3.57 -19.04
N ASP A 389 7.57 4.73 -19.57
CA ASP A 389 8.99 5.10 -19.73
C ASP A 389 9.72 5.09 -18.37
N ARG A 390 9.03 5.53 -17.30
CA ARG A 390 9.58 5.50 -15.93
C ARG A 390 9.74 4.06 -15.42
N VAL A 391 8.76 3.19 -15.65
CA VAL A 391 8.83 1.78 -15.25
C VAL A 391 10.00 1.09 -15.95
N VAL A 392 10.08 1.19 -17.27
CA VAL A 392 11.15 0.58 -18.07
C VAL A 392 12.53 1.04 -17.58
N LYS A 393 12.67 2.33 -17.28
CA LYS A 393 13.94 2.86 -16.75
C LYS A 393 14.28 2.25 -15.38
N ASN A 394 13.32 2.25 -14.44
CA ASN A 394 13.56 1.74 -13.08
C ASN A 394 13.87 0.24 -13.08
N GLU A 395 13.16 -0.53 -13.90
CA GLU A 395 13.42 -1.97 -14.08
C GLU A 395 14.80 -2.24 -14.69
N ALA A 396 15.21 -1.46 -15.69
CA ALA A 396 16.54 -1.57 -16.28
C ALA A 396 17.65 -1.24 -15.26
N ASP A 397 17.47 -0.19 -14.46
CA ASP A 397 18.41 0.20 -13.41
C ASP A 397 18.51 -0.90 -12.32
N ALA A 398 17.38 -1.44 -11.86
CA ALA A 398 17.35 -2.54 -10.89
C ALA A 398 17.96 -3.83 -11.46
N LYS A 399 17.63 -4.17 -12.70
CA LYS A 399 18.17 -5.35 -13.39
C LYS A 399 19.69 -5.30 -13.49
N LYS A 400 20.28 -4.14 -13.77
CA LYS A 400 21.73 -3.98 -13.80
C LYS A 400 22.38 -4.38 -12.47
N ILE A 401 21.78 -3.95 -11.34
CA ILE A 401 22.28 -4.30 -9.99
C ILE A 401 22.22 -5.82 -9.78
N THR A 402 21.08 -6.44 -10.06
CA THR A 402 20.89 -7.87 -9.85
C THR A 402 21.74 -8.73 -10.79
N ASP A 403 21.94 -8.32 -12.05
CA ASP A 403 22.81 -8.98 -13.01
C ASP A 403 24.30 -8.93 -12.59
N ASP A 404 24.77 -7.79 -12.06
CA ASP A 404 26.14 -7.64 -11.59
C ASP A 404 26.40 -8.54 -10.35
N ILE A 405 25.41 -8.63 -9.45
CA ILE A 405 25.48 -9.55 -8.30
C ILE A 405 25.51 -11.01 -8.77
N ALA A 406 24.66 -11.38 -9.76
CA ALA A 406 24.64 -12.72 -10.30
C ALA A 406 26.01 -13.12 -10.90
N LYS A 407 26.67 -12.22 -11.64
CA LYS A 407 28.03 -12.43 -12.16
C LYS A 407 29.06 -12.61 -11.04
N ASP A 408 28.99 -11.79 -9.98
CA ASP A 408 29.89 -11.90 -8.84
C ASP A 408 29.71 -13.25 -8.12
N ILE A 409 28.46 -13.72 -7.93
CA ILE A 409 28.17 -15.05 -7.38
C ILE A 409 28.80 -16.13 -8.27
N ASP A 410 28.60 -16.07 -9.58
CA ASP A 410 29.16 -17.06 -10.53
C ASP A 410 30.70 -17.14 -10.46
N VAL A 411 31.36 -15.98 -10.29
CA VAL A 411 32.81 -15.92 -10.09
C VAL A 411 33.20 -16.62 -8.79
N GLN A 412 32.50 -16.34 -7.68
CA GLN A 412 32.78 -16.95 -6.37
C GLN A 412 32.53 -18.48 -6.39
N MET A 413 31.46 -18.91 -7.03
CA MET A 413 31.12 -20.34 -7.13
C MET A 413 32.13 -21.16 -7.94
N LYS A 414 32.77 -20.53 -8.94
CA LYS A 414 33.85 -21.16 -9.74
C LYS A 414 35.20 -21.18 -9.04
N ASN A 415 35.39 -20.33 -8.04
CA ASN A 415 36.66 -20.21 -7.32
C ASN A 415 36.68 -21.17 -6.12
N ASN A 416 37.22 -22.36 -6.31
CA ASN A 416 37.33 -23.39 -5.28
C ASN A 416 38.24 -22.99 -4.06
N LEU A 417 39.12 -22.01 -4.22
CA LEU A 417 40.05 -21.58 -3.16
C LEU A 417 39.40 -20.67 -2.11
N THR A 418 38.28 -20.04 -2.45
CA THR A 418 37.54 -19.13 -1.55
C THR A 418 36.21 -19.70 -1.09
N LYS A 419 35.98 -21.01 -1.28
CA LYS A 419 34.72 -21.64 -0.86
C LYS A 419 34.61 -21.54 0.66
N PRO A 420 33.58 -20.85 1.19
CA PRO A 420 33.45 -20.67 2.63
C PRO A 420 33.22 -22.01 3.32
N ASN A 421 33.85 -22.22 4.48
CA ASN A 421 33.54 -23.38 5.33
C ASN A 421 32.16 -23.17 5.97
N PRO A 422 31.13 -23.96 5.63
CA PRO A 422 29.79 -23.77 6.15
C PRO A 422 29.68 -23.87 7.67
N GLU A 423 30.56 -24.64 8.32
CA GLU A 423 30.55 -24.82 9.78
C GLU A 423 30.76 -23.53 10.57
N LEU A 424 31.42 -22.56 9.96
CA LEU A 424 31.61 -21.24 10.56
C LEU A 424 30.32 -20.44 10.63
N TYR A 425 29.38 -20.70 9.73
CA TYR A 425 28.16 -19.91 9.54
C TYR A 425 26.89 -20.64 10.00
N THR A 426 26.86 -21.97 9.95
CA THR A 426 25.67 -22.76 10.35
C THR A 426 25.36 -22.60 11.84
N GLY A 427 24.06 -22.57 12.16
CA GLY A 427 23.57 -22.44 13.53
C GLY A 427 22.21 -21.75 13.59
N THR A 428 21.72 -21.56 14.81
CA THR A 428 20.51 -20.79 15.09
C THR A 428 20.90 -19.37 15.45
N TYR A 429 20.21 -18.40 14.84
CA TYR A 429 20.36 -16.99 15.14
C TYR A 429 18.98 -16.44 15.52
N THR A 430 18.95 -15.52 16.47
CA THR A 430 17.72 -14.93 16.98
C THR A 430 17.73 -13.42 16.83
N ASP A 431 16.64 -12.88 16.33
CA ASP A 431 16.29 -11.48 16.39
C ASP A 431 15.20 -11.28 17.46
N GLN A 432 15.15 -10.09 18.08
CA GLN A 432 14.26 -9.84 19.21
C GLN A 432 12.78 -9.84 18.83
N TRP A 433 12.45 -9.36 17.63
CA TRP A 433 11.06 -9.24 17.19
C TRP A 433 10.66 -10.28 16.12
N LEU A 434 11.58 -10.66 15.22
CA LEU A 434 11.28 -11.69 14.20
C LEU A 434 11.42 -13.11 14.78
N GLY A 435 12.32 -13.30 15.76
CA GLY A 435 12.59 -14.60 16.37
C GLY A 435 13.72 -15.35 15.69
N ASP A 436 13.64 -16.70 15.68
CA ASP A 436 14.73 -17.56 15.26
C ASP A 436 14.79 -17.79 13.75
N VAL A 437 16.01 -17.77 13.24
CA VAL A 437 16.35 -18.30 11.90
C VAL A 437 17.41 -19.39 12.02
N ILE A 438 17.39 -20.37 11.15
CA ILE A 438 18.38 -21.44 11.07
C ILE A 438 19.17 -21.30 9.79
N ILE A 439 20.48 -21.19 9.93
CA ILE A 439 21.42 -21.38 8.82
C ILE A 439 21.88 -22.82 8.83
N SER A 440 21.58 -23.56 7.80
CA SER A 440 21.83 -25.01 7.69
C SER A 440 22.49 -25.38 6.38
N VAL A 441 22.95 -26.64 6.26
CA VAL A 441 23.40 -27.21 4.99
C VAL A 441 22.40 -28.30 4.57
N LYS A 442 21.82 -28.14 3.37
CA LYS A 442 20.93 -29.11 2.73
C LYS A 442 21.52 -29.46 1.36
N ASN A 443 21.81 -30.73 1.11
CA ASN A 443 22.40 -31.21 -0.16
C ASN A 443 23.67 -30.45 -0.58
N GLY A 444 24.55 -30.13 0.38
CA GLY A 444 25.81 -29.42 0.14
C GLY A 444 25.67 -27.92 -0.12
N LYS A 445 24.50 -27.33 0.03
CA LYS A 445 24.19 -25.91 -0.12
C LYS A 445 23.77 -25.30 1.21
N MET A 446 24.15 -24.06 1.45
CA MET A 446 23.70 -23.30 2.64
C MET A 446 22.27 -22.79 2.43
N TRP A 447 21.48 -22.82 3.50
CA TRP A 447 20.08 -22.41 3.52
C TRP A 447 19.76 -21.51 4.69
N PHE A 448 18.88 -20.56 4.44
CA PHE A 448 18.24 -19.71 5.46
C PHE A 448 16.80 -20.17 5.64
N ASP A 449 16.39 -20.44 6.88
CA ASP A 449 15.03 -20.84 7.23
C ASP A 449 14.53 -20.02 8.43
N SER A 450 13.55 -19.15 8.23
CA SER A 450 12.86 -18.45 9.32
C SER A 450 11.89 -19.40 10.03
N LYS A 451 11.82 -19.31 11.37
CA LYS A 451 10.92 -20.15 12.18
C LYS A 451 9.52 -19.58 12.34
N ARG A 452 9.37 -18.28 12.24
CA ARG A 452 8.08 -17.62 12.43
C ARG A 452 7.48 -17.14 11.12
N SER A 453 8.28 -16.73 10.16
CA SER A 453 7.87 -16.37 8.80
C SER A 453 8.35 -17.46 7.84
N MET A 454 7.60 -18.57 7.76
CA MET A 454 8.04 -19.81 7.11
C MET A 454 8.29 -19.67 5.61
N MET A 455 7.72 -18.66 4.95
CA MET A 455 7.98 -18.40 3.54
C MET A 455 9.35 -17.72 3.31
N LEU A 456 9.96 -17.18 4.36
CA LEU A 456 11.34 -16.70 4.30
C LEU A 456 12.29 -17.90 4.44
N THR A 457 12.34 -18.72 3.39
CA THR A 457 13.31 -19.80 3.18
C THR A 457 14.00 -19.61 1.84
N GLY A 458 15.33 -19.81 1.78
CA GLY A 458 16.09 -19.58 0.57
C GLY A 458 17.50 -20.13 0.59
N GLU A 459 18.06 -20.36 -0.60
CA GLU A 459 19.45 -20.80 -0.80
C GLU A 459 20.40 -19.61 -0.58
N ILE A 460 21.51 -19.85 0.12
CA ILE A 460 22.55 -18.86 0.41
C ILE A 460 23.73 -19.06 -0.53
N PHE A 461 24.10 -18.02 -1.25
CA PHE A 461 25.22 -17.98 -2.18
C PHE A 461 26.37 -17.13 -1.65
N PRO A 462 27.64 -17.56 -1.81
CA PRO A 462 28.79 -16.73 -1.45
C PRO A 462 28.86 -15.51 -2.37
N TYR A 463 29.21 -14.34 -1.78
CA TYR A 463 29.33 -13.09 -2.53
C TYR A 463 30.71 -12.46 -2.31
N LYS A 464 30.90 -11.66 -1.26
CA LYS A 464 32.18 -10.99 -0.98
C LYS A 464 32.53 -11.05 0.50
N GLY A 465 33.69 -11.61 0.84
CA GLY A 465 34.14 -11.74 2.23
C GLY A 465 33.13 -12.52 3.09
N ASN A 466 32.61 -11.88 4.13
CA ASN A 466 31.58 -12.43 5.02
C ASN A 466 30.13 -12.05 4.60
N THR A 467 29.96 -11.52 3.40
CA THR A 467 28.65 -11.19 2.81
C THR A 467 28.26 -12.29 1.84
N PHE A 468 27.01 -12.76 1.96
CA PHE A 468 26.36 -13.74 1.13
C PHE A 468 25.07 -13.13 0.53
N ILE A 469 24.45 -13.86 -0.39
CA ILE A 469 23.14 -13.52 -0.96
C ILE A 469 22.17 -14.63 -0.59
N VAL A 470 21.01 -14.25 -0.08
CA VAL A 470 19.85 -15.16 0.05
C VAL A 470 18.97 -14.99 -1.18
N ARG A 471 18.69 -16.10 -1.86
CA ARG A 471 17.67 -16.18 -2.91
C ARG A 471 16.49 -16.97 -2.39
N TRP A 472 15.34 -16.32 -2.29
CA TRP A 472 14.12 -16.93 -1.75
C TRP A 472 13.58 -18.01 -2.70
N GLU A 473 13.02 -19.10 -2.14
CA GLU A 473 12.38 -20.15 -2.94
C GLU A 473 11.19 -19.62 -3.74
N ASP A 474 10.36 -18.78 -3.12
CA ASP A 474 9.28 -18.11 -3.82
C ASP A 474 9.82 -16.91 -4.61
N ARG A 475 9.98 -17.11 -5.91
CA ARG A 475 10.54 -16.09 -6.81
C ARG A 475 9.58 -14.93 -7.10
N SER A 476 8.34 -14.97 -6.62
CA SER A 476 7.39 -13.86 -6.73
C SER A 476 7.68 -12.73 -5.75
N PHE A 477 8.57 -12.95 -4.75
CA PHE A 477 8.88 -11.93 -3.73
C PHE A 477 9.68 -10.75 -4.28
N ASP A 478 10.55 -10.97 -5.28
CA ASP A 478 11.49 -9.96 -5.79
C ASP A 478 12.26 -9.26 -4.66
N ALA A 479 12.69 -10.02 -3.67
CA ALA A 479 13.26 -9.53 -2.42
C ALA A 479 14.57 -10.24 -2.04
N ASP A 480 15.35 -10.73 -3.03
CA ASP A 480 16.68 -11.29 -2.75
C ASP A 480 17.48 -10.30 -1.91
N SER A 481 18.22 -10.80 -0.92
CA SER A 481 18.85 -9.94 0.07
C SER A 481 20.31 -10.25 0.31
N TYR A 482 21.07 -9.22 0.66
CA TYR A 482 22.36 -9.38 1.30
C TYR A 482 22.20 -10.02 2.68
N LEU A 483 23.11 -10.95 2.99
CA LEU A 483 23.24 -11.61 4.28
C LEU A 483 24.67 -11.42 4.76
N LYS A 484 24.91 -10.44 5.63
CA LYS A 484 26.23 -10.12 6.13
C LYS A 484 26.40 -10.74 7.51
N PHE A 485 27.38 -11.65 7.65
CA PHE A 485 27.73 -12.23 8.93
C PHE A 485 28.72 -11.36 9.70
N ASP A 486 28.43 -11.10 10.96
CA ASP A 486 29.42 -10.61 11.92
C ASP A 486 30.27 -11.82 12.39
N LEU A 487 31.59 -11.67 12.40
CA LEU A 487 32.49 -12.75 12.81
C LEU A 487 33.12 -12.44 14.15
N ASP A 488 33.31 -13.46 15.01
CA ASP A 488 34.10 -13.36 16.21
C ASP A 488 35.61 -13.47 15.92
N ASN A 489 36.44 -13.40 16.94
CA ASN A 489 37.91 -13.49 16.83
C ASN A 489 38.43 -14.88 16.41
N THR A 490 37.59 -15.90 16.36
CA THR A 490 37.89 -17.22 15.79
C THR A 490 37.48 -17.37 14.33
N GLY A 491 36.84 -16.35 13.75
CA GLY A 491 36.29 -16.37 12.39
C GLY A 491 34.92 -17.05 12.31
N LYS A 492 34.29 -17.39 13.46
CA LYS A 492 32.93 -17.97 13.47
C LYS A 492 31.89 -16.87 13.50
N ALA A 493 30.80 -17.09 12.75
CA ALA A 493 29.71 -16.13 12.71
C ALA A 493 29.03 -15.93 14.07
N SER A 494 28.93 -14.71 14.55
CA SER A 494 28.34 -14.30 15.83
C SER A 494 26.99 -13.59 15.67
N GLY A 495 26.70 -13.05 14.46
CA GLY A 495 25.45 -12.35 14.13
C GLY A 495 25.22 -12.27 12.64
N ILE A 496 24.05 -11.75 12.26
CA ILE A 496 23.64 -11.53 10.88
C ILE A 496 22.94 -10.18 10.76
N LYS A 497 23.28 -9.43 9.70
CA LYS A 497 22.57 -8.26 9.20
C LYS A 497 22.09 -8.53 7.79
N MET A 498 20.93 -7.96 7.45
CA MET A 498 20.32 -8.16 6.13
C MET A 498 19.92 -6.83 5.49
N GLU A 499 19.87 -6.81 4.17
CA GLU A 499 19.44 -5.67 3.37
C GLU A 499 18.92 -6.16 2.02
N ALA A 500 17.84 -5.59 1.50
CA ALA A 500 17.34 -5.92 0.17
C ALA A 500 18.34 -5.49 -0.91
N ILE A 501 18.39 -6.27 -2.02
CA ILE A 501 19.30 -5.99 -3.14
C ILE A 501 18.66 -5.03 -4.13
N SER A 502 17.43 -5.31 -4.54
CA SER A 502 16.73 -4.56 -5.56
C SER A 502 16.13 -3.28 -4.97
N PRO A 503 16.34 -2.11 -5.61
CA PRO A 503 15.63 -0.89 -5.20
C PRO A 503 14.10 -0.96 -5.49
N LEU A 504 13.63 -2.01 -6.16
CA LEU A 504 12.21 -2.27 -6.41
C LEU A 504 11.59 -3.21 -5.38
N THR A 505 12.39 -3.77 -4.47
CA THR A 505 11.86 -4.60 -3.37
C THR A 505 10.82 -3.83 -2.58
N ASP A 506 9.68 -4.47 -2.29
CA ASP A 506 8.63 -3.88 -1.48
C ASP A 506 9.16 -3.55 -0.07
N PHE A 507 8.81 -2.37 0.43
CA PHE A 507 9.31 -1.85 1.71
C PHE A 507 8.89 -2.72 2.91
N SER A 508 7.86 -3.57 2.76
CA SER A 508 7.44 -4.52 3.80
C SER A 508 8.45 -5.66 4.01
N TYR A 509 9.45 -5.80 3.12
CA TYR A 509 10.65 -6.61 3.39
C TYR A 509 11.67 -5.78 4.17
N ASP A 510 11.38 -5.42 5.39
CA ASP A 510 12.17 -4.55 6.27
C ASP A 510 13.41 -5.25 6.88
N PHE A 511 14.18 -5.93 6.02
CA PHE A 511 15.39 -6.68 6.40
C PHE A 511 16.42 -5.84 7.13
N GLN A 512 16.49 -4.53 6.86
CA GLN A 512 17.44 -3.59 7.47
C GLN A 512 17.22 -3.42 8.98
N ASP A 513 16.04 -3.76 9.49
CA ASP A 513 15.70 -3.64 10.93
C ASP A 513 16.10 -4.88 11.72
N LEU A 514 16.55 -5.95 11.04
CA LEU A 514 16.97 -7.21 11.66
C LEU A 514 18.36 -7.13 12.28
N ASP A 515 18.50 -7.63 13.51
CA ASP A 515 19.76 -7.74 14.23
C ASP A 515 19.93 -9.12 14.89
N PHE A 516 20.15 -10.12 14.06
CA PHE A 516 20.30 -11.50 14.55
C PHE A 516 21.59 -11.69 15.36
N LYS A 517 21.47 -12.38 16.50
CA LYS A 517 22.61 -12.85 17.29
C LYS A 517 22.60 -14.38 17.34
N ARG A 518 23.80 -14.98 17.21
CA ARG A 518 23.94 -16.42 17.27
C ARG A 518 23.56 -16.94 18.64
N LYS A 519 22.68 -17.95 18.69
CA LYS A 519 22.42 -18.68 19.94
C LYS A 519 23.63 -19.55 20.33
N LYS A 520 23.92 -19.56 21.61
CA LYS A 520 24.99 -20.40 22.21
C LYS A 520 24.60 -21.87 22.21
#